data_095d29b19fcc4677fddc2828187fd27c
#
_entry.id   095d29b19fcc4677fddc2828187fd27c
#
_cell.length_a   1.000
_cell.length_b   1.000
_cell.length_c   1.000
_cell.angle_alpha   90.00
_cell.angle_beta   90.00
_cell.angle_gamma   90.00
#
_symmetry.space_group_name_H-M   'P 1'
#
loop_
_entity.id
_entity.type
_entity.pdbx_description
1 polymer ?
#
loop_
_entity_poly.entity_id
_entity_poly.type
_entity_poly.pdbx_seq_one_letter_code
_entity_poly.pdbx_strand_id
1 'polypeptide(L)'
;MHCNQLFKTTRDIGTSACGRHLKTCKGKARLDEMVSQMSSGMSKADVSLKDWRFNQEAAYLELVKFIAMHELPFSLVEYPKFRSFVDTINPWFKHVSRTTIRSYCIDSYEEARANLRKLLNKSKSRISLTADMWTSNQTLGYLCVTAHYIDDEWELYKRIIKFTLVESPHDGRTMFNALLRTLQDWNIESNVFAITLDNAFVNDNFSKTLQENLVDKGQLPRKGKLFHCRCAAHVLNLIVQEGFKSISSATKNIRDSVKYVKSSQARKQRFEEIVEQVGISPGKRPPLDVVTRWNSTFLMLETALKYRKVYEALKQGDPQYLHEPSTKDWKVAKKLCNMLQPFYEATKIVSGSKFPTSSRYFHMLWEVKIELDKQSSIGDPVITTMVHGMREKMNTYWDLSYLKICIPVILDPRFKMRFLEFHLNQWFQDEAFRYSSKVEKTFRKLFAEYSAEISDPFLEKAHMIDEKVDENNPWADWGQHQSAQQMSKTNELDKYLEEETMSVVVELDILQYWKMHSGTYPTLARMARDILAVPASTVASESAFSSAERTVSDYRSRLKSETIEALICFQDWLRSEDSTHDHIAGNIAGDELDCI
;
A
#
# COMPACT_ATOMS: atom_id res chain seq x y z
N MET A 1 -5.86 -36.43 27.55
CA MET A 1 -5.71 -37.89 27.49
C MET A 1 -4.36 -38.18 26.87
N HIS A 2 -3.53 -39.05 27.50
CA HIS A 2 -2.15 -39.29 27.04
C HIS A 2 -2.03 -40.43 26.02
N CYS A 3 -3.13 -41.17 25.79
CA CYS A 3 -3.25 -42.19 24.76
C CYS A 3 -4.73 -42.37 24.36
N ASN A 4 -4.98 -43.02 23.21
CA ASN A 4 -6.34 -43.19 22.67
C ASN A 4 -7.10 -44.38 23.29
N GLN A 5 -6.71 -44.86 24.47
CA GLN A 5 -7.36 -45.99 25.11
C GLN A 5 -8.63 -45.57 25.83
N LEU A 6 -9.76 -46.09 25.41
CA LEU A 6 -11.08 -45.82 25.98
C LEU A 6 -11.34 -46.76 27.15
N PHE A 7 -11.77 -46.21 28.30
CA PHE A 7 -12.22 -46.94 29.47
C PHE A 7 -13.71 -46.75 29.65
N LYS A 8 -14.46 -47.85 29.77
CA LYS A 8 -15.88 -47.78 30.14
C LYS A 8 -15.97 -47.49 31.65
N THR A 9 -16.53 -46.33 31.96
CA THR A 9 -16.86 -45.97 33.35
C THR A 9 -18.37 -45.92 33.48
N THR A 10 -18.93 -46.72 34.41
CA THR A 10 -20.30 -46.65 34.87
C THR A 10 -20.30 -46.24 36.34
N ARG A 11 -21.47 -45.86 36.89
CA ARG A 11 -21.57 -45.45 38.31
C ARG A 11 -21.05 -46.49 39.29
N ASP A 12 -21.03 -47.78 38.89
CA ASP A 12 -20.60 -48.93 39.71
C ASP A 12 -19.17 -49.37 39.45
N ILE A 13 -18.49 -48.84 38.42
CA ILE A 13 -17.10 -49.15 38.09
C ILE A 13 -16.24 -47.92 38.37
N GLY A 14 -15.54 -47.92 39.48
CA GLY A 14 -14.69 -46.79 39.91
C GLY A 14 -13.54 -46.51 38.94
N THR A 15 -12.91 -45.33 39.08
CA THR A 15 -11.81 -44.78 38.25
C THR A 15 -10.46 -45.50 38.43
N SER A 16 -10.39 -46.56 39.21
CA SER A 16 -9.15 -47.31 39.56
C SER A 16 -8.46 -47.96 38.35
N ALA A 17 -9.21 -48.31 37.31
CA ALA A 17 -8.64 -48.82 36.04
C ALA A 17 -7.90 -47.72 35.27
N CYS A 18 -8.47 -46.50 35.23
CA CYS A 18 -7.83 -45.31 34.63
C CYS A 18 -6.57 -44.93 35.43
N GLY A 19 -6.63 -44.98 36.77
CA GLY A 19 -5.48 -44.70 37.65
C GLY A 19 -4.33 -45.67 37.48
N ARG A 20 -4.63 -46.99 37.32
CA ARG A 20 -3.61 -48.00 37.02
C ARG A 20 -2.99 -47.79 35.64
N HIS A 21 -3.81 -47.49 34.62
CA HIS A 21 -3.30 -47.21 33.27
C HIS A 21 -2.41 -45.98 33.25
N LEU A 22 -2.75 -44.91 33.97
CA LEU A 22 -1.94 -43.69 34.05
C LEU A 22 -0.51 -43.93 34.56
N LYS A 23 -0.30 -44.95 35.41
CA LYS A 23 1.02 -45.33 35.93
C LYS A 23 1.87 -46.08 34.90
N THR A 24 1.25 -46.74 33.94
CA THR A 24 1.94 -47.60 32.93
C THR A 24 1.74 -47.07 31.50
N CYS A 25 1.12 -45.94 31.34
CA CYS A 25 0.82 -45.38 30.03
C CYS A 25 2.08 -44.92 29.32
N LYS A 26 2.45 -45.58 28.22
CA LYS A 26 3.61 -45.23 27.40
C LYS A 26 3.51 -43.80 26.83
N GLY A 27 2.30 -43.30 26.52
CA GLY A 27 2.09 -41.95 26.08
C GLY A 27 2.38 -40.90 27.17
N LYS A 28 2.05 -41.21 28.45
CA LYS A 28 2.39 -40.36 29.58
C LYS A 28 3.89 -40.39 29.88
N ALA A 29 4.52 -41.56 29.89
CA ALA A 29 5.95 -41.70 30.13
C ALA A 29 6.77 -40.90 29.07
N ARG A 30 6.35 -40.94 27.80
CA ARG A 30 6.97 -40.20 26.72
C ARG A 30 6.80 -38.69 26.88
N LEU A 31 5.65 -38.23 27.40
CA LEU A 31 5.43 -36.80 27.71
C LEU A 31 6.33 -36.35 28.87
N ASP A 32 6.37 -37.14 29.96
CA ASP A 32 7.16 -36.81 31.14
C ASP A 32 8.67 -36.77 30.79
N GLU A 33 9.12 -37.63 29.85
CA GLU A 33 10.48 -37.65 29.32
C GLU A 33 10.77 -36.42 28.43
N MET A 34 9.85 -36.02 27.53
CA MET A 34 9.97 -34.82 26.72
C MET A 34 9.98 -33.53 27.56
N VAL A 35 9.11 -33.45 28.56
CA VAL A 35 9.06 -32.32 29.50
C VAL A 35 10.36 -32.24 30.33
N SER A 36 10.92 -33.37 30.71
CA SER A 36 12.21 -33.43 31.42
C SER A 36 13.37 -33.01 30.54
N GLN A 37 13.39 -33.36 29.25
CA GLN A 37 14.41 -32.94 28.28
C GLN A 37 14.31 -31.44 27.94
N MET A 38 13.10 -30.91 27.84
CA MET A 38 12.88 -29.47 27.61
C MET A 38 13.29 -28.63 28.84
N SER A 39 13.09 -29.14 30.06
CA SER A 39 13.45 -28.41 31.29
C SER A 39 14.95 -28.40 31.61
N SER A 40 15.77 -29.25 30.98
CA SER A 40 17.22 -29.28 31.19
C SER A 40 18.01 -28.27 30.40
N GLY A 41 17.37 -27.53 29.46
CA GLY A 41 18.00 -26.55 28.59
C GLY A 41 17.63 -25.07 28.83
N MET A 42 16.75 -24.73 29.79
CA MET A 42 16.21 -23.36 29.95
C MET A 42 16.71 -22.67 31.23
N SER A 43 17.03 -21.37 31.11
CA SER A 43 17.48 -20.55 32.24
C SER A 43 16.32 -20.17 33.19
N LYS A 44 16.66 -19.83 34.45
CA LYS A 44 15.75 -19.59 35.58
C LYS A 44 14.70 -18.45 35.44
N ALA A 45 14.53 -17.86 34.27
CA ALA A 45 13.58 -16.76 34.04
C ALA A 45 12.24 -17.19 33.40
N ASP A 46 12.05 -18.48 33.09
CA ASP A 46 10.91 -18.92 32.31
C ASP A 46 9.82 -19.59 33.15
N VAL A 47 8.60 -19.13 32.85
CA VAL A 47 7.30 -19.60 33.29
C VAL A 47 7.29 -21.13 33.39
N SER A 48 6.81 -21.67 34.51
CA SER A 48 6.80 -23.11 34.80
C SER A 48 6.11 -23.90 33.69
N LEU A 49 6.89 -24.65 32.91
CA LEU A 49 6.43 -25.65 31.93
C LEU A 49 5.45 -26.68 32.52
N LYS A 50 5.26 -26.68 33.83
CA LYS A 50 4.33 -27.57 34.53
C LYS A 50 2.87 -27.37 34.16
N ASP A 51 2.50 -26.18 33.67
CA ASP A 51 1.13 -25.84 33.30
C ASP A 51 0.89 -25.79 31.78
N TRP A 52 1.93 -26.03 30.97
CA TRP A 52 1.76 -26.05 29.52
C TRP A 52 0.92 -27.26 29.07
N ARG A 53 -0.16 -26.95 28.34
CA ARG A 53 -1.04 -27.97 27.74
C ARG A 53 -1.13 -27.72 26.25
N PHE A 54 -0.94 -28.76 25.45
CA PHE A 54 -1.14 -28.64 24.01
C PHE A 54 -2.59 -28.26 23.69
N ASN A 55 -2.76 -27.18 22.93
CA ASN A 55 -4.05 -26.73 22.44
C ASN A 55 -4.12 -27.02 20.94
N GLN A 56 -4.96 -27.95 20.53
CA GLN A 56 -5.13 -28.37 19.15
C GLN A 56 -5.70 -27.26 18.27
N GLU A 57 -6.67 -26.50 18.77
CA GLU A 57 -7.31 -25.39 18.02
C GLU A 57 -6.31 -24.26 17.76
N ALA A 58 -5.54 -23.88 18.76
CA ALA A 58 -4.47 -22.89 18.61
C ALA A 58 -3.42 -23.36 17.57
N ALA A 59 -3.07 -24.65 17.58
CA ALA A 59 -2.14 -25.20 16.60
C ALA A 59 -2.71 -25.19 15.16
N TYR A 60 -4.01 -25.40 15.01
CA TYR A 60 -4.65 -25.28 13.69
C TYR A 60 -4.69 -23.82 13.23
N LEU A 61 -4.98 -22.89 14.13
CA LEU A 61 -4.99 -21.45 13.80
C LEU A 61 -3.59 -20.99 13.33
N GLU A 62 -2.53 -21.36 14.04
CA GLU A 62 -1.16 -21.03 13.63
C GLU A 62 -0.77 -21.72 12.31
N LEU A 63 -1.22 -22.96 12.07
CA LEU A 63 -1.01 -23.62 10.79
C LEU A 63 -1.76 -22.93 9.63
N VAL A 64 -2.96 -22.41 9.87
CA VAL A 64 -3.72 -21.62 8.91
C VAL A 64 -3.00 -20.32 8.58
N LYS A 65 -2.52 -19.58 9.59
CA LYS A 65 -1.72 -18.37 9.41
C LYS A 65 -0.45 -18.67 8.61
N PHE A 66 0.27 -19.74 8.96
CA PHE A 66 1.47 -20.18 8.24
C PHE A 66 1.18 -20.47 6.76
N ILE A 67 0.08 -21.16 6.46
CA ILE A 67 -0.33 -21.46 5.08
C ILE A 67 -0.68 -20.18 4.32
N ALA A 68 -1.42 -19.26 4.93
CA ALA A 68 -1.83 -18.00 4.31
C ALA A 68 -0.64 -17.06 4.08
N MET A 69 0.21 -16.87 5.11
CA MET A 69 1.37 -15.96 5.06
C MET A 69 2.40 -16.37 4.02
N HIS A 70 2.66 -17.67 3.89
CA HIS A 70 3.68 -18.21 2.98
C HIS A 70 3.10 -18.78 1.68
N GLU A 71 1.82 -18.49 1.39
CA GLU A 71 1.16 -18.89 0.15
C GLU A 71 1.29 -20.40 -0.12
N LEU A 72 1.19 -21.24 0.95
CA LEU A 72 1.37 -22.68 0.85
C LEU A 72 0.07 -23.38 0.39
N PRO A 73 0.16 -24.53 -0.30
CA PRO A 73 -1.03 -25.26 -0.71
C PRO A 73 -1.69 -25.95 0.50
N PHE A 74 -3.01 -25.98 0.54
CA PHE A 74 -3.75 -26.75 1.57
C PHE A 74 -3.40 -28.24 1.59
N SER A 75 -2.90 -28.81 0.47
CA SER A 75 -2.41 -30.18 0.42
C SER A 75 -1.17 -30.42 1.28
N LEU A 76 -0.47 -29.37 1.75
CA LEU A 76 0.67 -29.46 2.65
C LEU A 76 0.40 -30.40 3.84
N VAL A 77 -0.79 -30.26 4.46
CA VAL A 77 -1.19 -31.05 5.65
C VAL A 77 -1.34 -32.56 5.38
N GLU A 78 -1.35 -32.95 4.11
CA GLU A 78 -1.44 -34.35 3.68
C GLU A 78 -0.09 -34.92 3.22
N TYR A 79 0.97 -34.08 3.11
CA TYR A 79 2.28 -34.55 2.69
C TYR A 79 2.88 -35.51 3.75
N PRO A 80 3.34 -36.71 3.36
CA PRO A 80 3.84 -37.70 4.32
C PRO A 80 4.99 -37.17 5.19
N LYS A 81 5.88 -36.36 4.59
CA LYS A 81 7.02 -35.79 5.35
C LYS A 81 6.61 -34.65 6.28
N PHE A 82 5.61 -33.84 5.90
CA PHE A 82 5.04 -32.84 6.81
C PHE A 82 4.38 -33.52 8.02
N ARG A 83 3.58 -34.57 7.80
CA ARG A 83 2.97 -35.35 8.89
C ARG A 83 4.02 -35.98 9.80
N SER A 84 5.03 -36.65 9.23
CA SER A 84 6.15 -37.23 9.99
C SER A 84 6.91 -36.18 10.80
N PHE A 85 7.12 -34.97 10.24
CA PHE A 85 7.75 -33.88 10.95
C PHE A 85 6.90 -33.40 12.14
N VAL A 86 5.61 -33.20 11.93
CA VAL A 86 4.69 -32.79 13.00
C VAL A 86 4.57 -33.85 14.08
N ASP A 87 4.51 -35.15 13.73
CA ASP A 87 4.48 -36.25 14.70
C ASP A 87 5.75 -36.31 15.55
N THR A 88 6.89 -35.91 14.97
CA THR A 88 8.16 -35.87 15.71
C THR A 88 8.18 -34.73 16.73
N ILE A 89 7.62 -33.57 16.37
CA ILE A 89 7.54 -32.40 17.25
C ILE A 89 6.46 -32.60 18.33
N ASN A 90 5.28 -33.05 17.91
CA ASN A 90 4.14 -33.21 18.80
C ASN A 90 3.27 -34.42 18.42
N PRO A 91 3.46 -35.58 19.08
CA PRO A 91 2.71 -36.80 18.81
C PRO A 91 1.20 -36.70 19.09
N TRP A 92 0.74 -35.65 19.78
CA TRP A 92 -0.70 -35.45 20.06
C TRP A 92 -1.40 -34.59 19.01
N PHE A 93 -0.66 -34.02 18.05
CA PHE A 93 -1.27 -33.28 16.97
C PHE A 93 -2.15 -34.21 16.13
N LYS A 94 -3.43 -33.89 16.02
CA LYS A 94 -4.35 -34.62 15.15
C LYS A 94 -4.25 -34.08 13.75
N HIS A 95 -3.82 -34.90 12.81
CA HIS A 95 -3.75 -34.53 11.42
C HIS A 95 -5.15 -34.26 10.83
N VAL A 96 -5.22 -33.27 9.97
CA VAL A 96 -6.44 -32.90 9.26
C VAL A 96 -6.28 -33.09 7.76
N SER A 97 -7.40 -33.06 7.04
CA SER A 97 -7.41 -33.09 5.57
C SER A 97 -7.24 -31.67 5.00
N ARG A 98 -6.86 -31.58 3.72
CA ARG A 98 -6.83 -30.31 2.97
C ARG A 98 -8.18 -29.57 3.00
N THR A 99 -9.28 -30.31 3.01
CA THR A 99 -10.63 -29.74 3.07
C THR A 99 -10.89 -29.11 4.43
N THR A 100 -10.49 -29.81 5.51
CA THR A 100 -10.66 -29.33 6.88
C THR A 100 -9.84 -28.08 7.14
N ILE A 101 -8.54 -28.07 6.77
CA ILE A 101 -7.70 -26.88 6.99
C ILE A 101 -8.14 -25.69 6.12
N ARG A 102 -8.70 -25.94 4.92
CA ARG A 102 -9.33 -24.90 4.11
C ARG A 102 -10.53 -24.30 4.83
N SER A 103 -11.40 -25.12 5.47
CA SER A 103 -12.53 -24.60 6.26
C SER A 103 -12.03 -23.70 7.40
N TYR A 104 -11.06 -24.14 8.18
CA TYR A 104 -10.45 -23.30 9.23
C TYR A 104 -9.89 -21.98 8.68
N CYS A 105 -9.31 -21.99 7.48
CA CYS A 105 -8.82 -20.77 6.83
C CYS A 105 -9.96 -19.80 6.49
N ILE A 106 -11.08 -20.30 5.95
CA ILE A 106 -12.26 -19.47 5.65
C ILE A 106 -12.88 -18.94 6.95
N ASP A 107 -13.02 -19.77 7.98
CA ASP A 107 -13.60 -19.36 9.27
C ASP A 107 -12.75 -18.27 9.92
N SER A 108 -11.41 -18.43 9.92
CA SER A 108 -10.47 -17.41 10.43
C SER A 108 -10.53 -16.09 9.63
N TYR A 109 -10.66 -16.18 8.31
CA TYR A 109 -10.86 -15.01 7.45
C TYR A 109 -12.16 -14.28 7.79
N GLU A 110 -13.28 -14.99 7.92
CA GLU A 110 -14.59 -14.37 8.21
C GLU A 110 -14.60 -13.73 9.61
N GLU A 111 -13.94 -14.32 10.59
CA GLU A 111 -13.76 -13.72 11.92
C GLU A 111 -12.94 -12.43 11.85
N ALA A 112 -11.78 -12.47 11.18
CA ALA A 112 -10.91 -11.30 10.98
C ALA A 112 -11.65 -10.20 10.19
N ARG A 113 -12.42 -10.58 9.15
CA ARG A 113 -13.26 -9.67 8.37
C ARG A 113 -14.31 -8.98 9.22
N ALA A 114 -15.01 -9.73 10.08
CA ALA A 114 -16.00 -9.16 10.98
C ALA A 114 -15.39 -8.17 11.97
N ASN A 115 -14.19 -8.45 12.48
CA ASN A 115 -13.47 -7.56 13.38
C ASN A 115 -13.00 -6.29 12.66
N LEU A 116 -12.42 -6.40 11.48
CA LEU A 116 -12.03 -5.25 10.67
C LEU A 116 -13.23 -4.38 10.27
N ARG A 117 -14.36 -5.02 9.89
CA ARG A 117 -15.61 -4.30 9.59
C ARG A 117 -16.10 -3.50 10.79
N LYS A 118 -16.07 -4.06 12.00
CA LYS A 118 -16.43 -3.33 13.24
C LYS A 118 -15.50 -2.14 13.46
N LEU A 119 -14.20 -2.32 13.25
CA LEU A 119 -13.20 -1.26 13.39
C LEU A 119 -13.47 -0.11 12.41
N LEU A 120 -13.64 -0.40 11.12
CA LEU A 120 -13.91 0.61 10.10
C LEU A 120 -15.23 1.37 10.35
N ASN A 121 -16.27 0.68 10.83
CA ASN A 121 -17.56 1.31 11.13
C ASN A 121 -17.55 2.14 12.43
N LYS A 122 -16.63 1.86 13.35
CA LYS A 122 -16.45 2.63 14.59
C LYS A 122 -15.56 3.85 14.38
N SER A 123 -14.69 3.83 13.37
CA SER A 123 -13.76 4.91 13.08
C SER A 123 -14.53 6.22 12.79
N LYS A 124 -14.03 7.31 13.36
CA LYS A 124 -14.51 8.68 13.05
C LYS A 124 -13.88 9.24 11.78
N SER A 125 -12.85 8.58 11.26
CA SER A 125 -12.15 8.98 10.04
C SER A 125 -12.88 8.50 8.81
N ARG A 126 -12.84 9.28 7.74
CA ARG A 126 -13.28 8.83 6.43
C ARG A 126 -12.24 7.88 5.82
N ILE A 127 -12.70 7.07 4.89
CA ILE A 127 -11.90 6.02 4.25
C ILE A 127 -11.61 6.45 2.81
N SER A 128 -10.35 6.41 2.43
CA SER A 128 -9.94 6.55 1.04
C SER A 128 -9.68 5.17 0.44
N LEU A 129 -9.98 5.01 -0.83
CA LEU A 129 -9.90 3.73 -1.51
C LEU A 129 -8.83 3.76 -2.60
N THR A 130 -8.22 2.60 -2.87
CA THR A 130 -7.62 2.31 -4.17
C THR A 130 -8.38 1.14 -4.77
N ALA A 131 -8.56 1.16 -6.08
CA ALA A 131 -9.09 0.02 -6.81
C ALA A 131 -8.31 -0.16 -8.10
N ASP A 132 -8.05 -1.40 -8.45
CA ASP A 132 -7.36 -1.75 -9.68
C ASP A 132 -7.80 -3.12 -10.20
N MET A 133 -7.68 -3.32 -11.52
CA MET A 133 -8.04 -4.55 -12.21
C MET A 133 -6.80 -5.30 -12.66
N TRP A 134 -6.73 -6.56 -12.34
CA TRP A 134 -5.67 -7.46 -12.76
C TRP A 134 -6.21 -8.62 -13.60
N THR A 135 -5.53 -8.93 -14.68
CA THR A 135 -5.83 -10.10 -15.49
C THR A 135 -4.81 -11.20 -15.21
N SER A 136 -5.30 -12.33 -14.70
CA SER A 136 -4.46 -13.50 -14.41
C SER A 136 -3.94 -14.16 -15.69
N ASN A 137 -2.93 -15.05 -15.54
CA ASN A 137 -2.41 -15.87 -16.65
C ASN A 137 -3.50 -16.75 -17.32
N GLN A 138 -4.62 -16.97 -16.61
CA GLN A 138 -5.80 -17.70 -17.11
C GLN A 138 -6.82 -16.77 -17.79
N THR A 139 -6.46 -15.52 -18.09
CA THR A 139 -7.35 -14.49 -18.70
C THR A 139 -8.57 -14.11 -17.85
N LEU A 140 -8.52 -14.37 -16.55
CA LEU A 140 -9.58 -13.98 -15.60
C LEU A 140 -9.27 -12.60 -15.02
N GLY A 141 -10.27 -11.71 -15.01
CA GLY A 141 -10.16 -10.36 -14.45
C GLY A 141 -10.56 -10.33 -12.97
N TYR A 142 -9.65 -9.85 -12.12
CA TYR A 142 -9.89 -9.67 -10.69
C TYR A 142 -9.86 -8.18 -10.33
N LEU A 143 -10.82 -7.75 -9.51
CA LEU A 143 -10.83 -6.42 -8.90
C LEU A 143 -10.24 -6.54 -7.49
N CYS A 144 -9.20 -5.74 -7.22
CA CYS A 144 -8.67 -5.52 -5.88
C CYS A 144 -9.14 -4.16 -5.37
N VAL A 145 -9.68 -4.12 -4.15
CA VAL A 145 -10.06 -2.88 -3.47
C VAL A 145 -9.35 -2.81 -2.13
N THR A 146 -8.61 -1.72 -1.92
CA THR A 146 -7.90 -1.47 -0.66
C THR A 146 -8.46 -0.24 0.04
N ALA A 147 -8.71 -0.34 1.32
CA ALA A 147 -9.11 0.77 2.18
C ALA A 147 -7.87 1.40 2.85
N HIS A 148 -7.80 2.72 2.84
CA HIS A 148 -6.76 3.53 3.49
C HIS A 148 -7.42 4.47 4.49
N TYR A 149 -6.93 4.48 5.73
CA TYR A 149 -7.48 5.33 6.79
C TYR A 149 -6.41 5.60 7.85
N ILE A 150 -6.61 6.67 8.60
CA ILE A 150 -5.80 7.01 9.77
C ILE A 150 -6.71 6.84 10.99
N ASP A 151 -6.28 6.04 11.96
CA ASP A 151 -7.08 5.73 13.15
C ASP A 151 -7.06 6.85 14.22
N ASP A 152 -7.66 6.60 15.36
CA ASP A 152 -7.70 7.56 16.47
C ASP A 152 -6.33 7.76 17.15
N GLU A 153 -5.40 6.82 16.96
CA GLU A 153 -4.01 6.92 17.40
C GLU A 153 -3.09 7.61 16.39
N TRP A 154 -3.63 8.06 15.25
CA TRP A 154 -2.93 8.69 14.15
C TRP A 154 -1.96 7.77 13.41
N GLU A 155 -2.26 6.47 13.39
CA GLU A 155 -1.54 5.50 12.59
C GLU A 155 -2.21 5.31 11.23
N LEU A 156 -1.40 5.29 10.16
CA LEU A 156 -1.89 5.08 8.80
C LEU A 156 -1.99 3.59 8.50
N TYR A 157 -3.18 3.15 8.13
CA TYR A 157 -3.46 1.78 7.76
C TYR A 157 -3.85 1.63 6.31
N LYS A 158 -3.44 0.53 5.71
CA LYS A 158 -3.98 0.01 4.45
C LYS A 158 -4.48 -1.42 4.69
N ARG A 159 -5.65 -1.78 4.13
CA ARG A 159 -6.25 -3.11 4.23
C ARG A 159 -6.94 -3.47 2.93
N ILE A 160 -6.59 -4.62 2.35
CA ILE A 160 -7.36 -5.16 1.23
C ILE A 160 -8.73 -5.56 1.76
N ILE A 161 -9.79 -4.93 1.26
CA ILE A 161 -11.17 -5.20 1.68
C ILE A 161 -11.93 -6.06 0.67
N LYS A 162 -11.42 -6.20 -0.55
CA LYS A 162 -12.01 -7.06 -1.59
C LYS A 162 -10.97 -7.51 -2.58
N PHE A 163 -11.00 -8.80 -2.92
CA PHE A 163 -10.30 -9.37 -4.05
C PHE A 163 -11.23 -10.35 -4.76
N THR A 164 -11.87 -9.92 -5.83
CA THR A 164 -12.97 -10.71 -6.44
C THR A 164 -12.83 -10.82 -7.95
N LEU A 165 -13.24 -11.98 -8.47
CA LEU A 165 -13.40 -12.17 -9.90
C LEU A 165 -14.52 -11.25 -10.41
N VAL A 166 -14.26 -10.54 -11.49
CA VAL A 166 -15.23 -9.69 -12.19
C VAL A 166 -15.59 -10.38 -13.50
N GLU A 167 -16.89 -10.57 -13.72
CA GLU A 167 -17.38 -11.18 -14.94
C GLU A 167 -17.23 -10.23 -16.15
N SER A 168 -17.01 -10.79 -17.31
CA SER A 168 -16.96 -10.05 -18.58
C SER A 168 -18.37 -9.53 -18.96
N PRO A 169 -18.47 -8.32 -19.56
CA PRO A 169 -17.38 -7.41 -19.94
C PRO A 169 -16.85 -6.62 -18.75
N HIS A 170 -15.54 -6.34 -18.74
CA HIS A 170 -14.90 -5.51 -17.74
C HIS A 170 -15.12 -4.01 -18.05
N ASP A 171 -16.36 -3.61 -18.10
CA ASP A 171 -16.76 -2.23 -18.36
C ASP A 171 -16.96 -1.41 -17.06
N GLY A 172 -17.15 -0.10 -17.22
CA GLY A 172 -17.34 0.80 -16.08
C GLY A 172 -18.58 0.47 -15.23
N ARG A 173 -19.62 -0.13 -15.81
CA ARG A 173 -20.85 -0.50 -15.09
C ARG A 173 -20.62 -1.74 -14.22
N THR A 174 -19.92 -2.73 -14.73
CA THR A 174 -19.60 -3.95 -13.99
C THR A 174 -18.67 -3.62 -12.82
N MET A 175 -17.66 -2.76 -13.04
CA MET A 175 -16.78 -2.27 -11.97
C MET A 175 -17.55 -1.46 -10.93
N PHE A 176 -18.44 -0.56 -11.35
CA PHE A 176 -19.29 0.21 -10.44
C PHE A 176 -20.12 -0.70 -9.53
N ASN A 177 -20.80 -1.70 -10.11
CA ASN A 177 -21.62 -2.63 -9.34
C ASN A 177 -20.77 -3.45 -8.33
N ALA A 178 -19.59 -3.92 -8.75
CA ALA A 178 -18.69 -4.69 -7.89
C ALA A 178 -18.20 -3.84 -6.70
N LEU A 179 -17.79 -2.59 -6.96
CA LEU A 179 -17.33 -1.70 -5.89
C LEU A 179 -18.49 -1.25 -4.98
N LEU A 180 -19.64 -0.88 -5.54
CA LEU A 180 -20.79 -0.46 -4.73
C LEU A 180 -21.23 -1.58 -3.77
N ARG A 181 -21.31 -2.83 -4.27
CA ARG A 181 -21.56 -4.00 -3.40
C ARG A 181 -20.51 -4.15 -2.32
N THR A 182 -19.24 -3.96 -2.66
CA THR A 182 -18.15 -4.00 -1.67
C THR A 182 -18.36 -2.96 -0.56
N LEU A 183 -18.69 -1.71 -0.91
CA LEU A 183 -18.95 -0.66 0.08
C LEU A 183 -20.14 -1.00 0.98
N GLN A 184 -21.20 -1.58 0.41
CA GLN A 184 -22.38 -2.03 1.14
C GLN A 184 -22.08 -3.21 2.06
N ASP A 185 -21.35 -4.22 1.57
CA ASP A 185 -20.93 -5.38 2.37
C ASP A 185 -20.09 -4.97 3.59
N TRP A 186 -19.29 -3.92 3.45
CA TRP A 186 -18.48 -3.35 4.54
C TRP A 186 -19.23 -2.30 5.34
N ASN A 187 -20.37 -1.81 4.87
CA ASN A 187 -21.17 -0.73 5.46
C ASN A 187 -20.37 0.58 5.63
N ILE A 188 -19.60 0.95 4.60
CA ILE A 188 -18.70 2.12 4.61
C ILE A 188 -19.07 3.17 3.55
N GLU A 189 -20.22 3.07 2.85
CA GLU A 189 -20.61 4.02 1.80
C GLU A 189 -20.60 5.47 2.29
N SER A 190 -21.13 5.73 3.50
CA SER A 190 -21.18 7.07 4.11
C SER A 190 -19.82 7.60 4.54
N ASN A 191 -18.82 6.73 4.67
CA ASN A 191 -17.51 7.07 5.20
C ASN A 191 -16.44 7.25 4.12
N VAL A 192 -16.81 7.08 2.83
CA VAL A 192 -15.85 7.25 1.73
C VAL A 192 -15.47 8.72 1.58
N PHE A 193 -14.17 9.01 1.45
CA PHE A 193 -13.63 10.33 1.13
C PHE A 193 -13.21 10.44 -0.32
N ALA A 194 -12.33 9.56 -0.77
CA ALA A 194 -11.74 9.59 -2.11
C ALA A 194 -11.48 8.17 -2.63
N ILE A 195 -11.30 8.06 -3.95
CA ILE A 195 -10.81 6.87 -4.61
C ILE A 195 -9.65 7.23 -5.55
N THR A 196 -8.55 6.49 -5.44
CA THR A 196 -7.40 6.61 -6.34
C THR A 196 -7.44 5.46 -7.34
N LEU A 197 -7.41 5.80 -8.63
CA LEU A 197 -7.50 4.87 -9.76
C LEU A 197 -6.37 5.12 -10.75
N ASP A 198 -6.05 4.15 -11.59
CA ASP A 198 -5.21 4.38 -12.76
C ASP A 198 -5.92 5.28 -13.79
N ASN A 199 -5.22 5.67 -14.86
CA ASN A 199 -5.75 6.59 -15.86
C ASN A 199 -6.40 5.89 -17.06
N ALA A 200 -6.90 4.65 -16.90
CA ALA A 200 -7.68 3.99 -17.92
C ALA A 200 -9.01 4.71 -18.16
N PHE A 201 -9.40 4.85 -19.42
CA PHE A 201 -10.65 5.54 -19.80
C PHE A 201 -11.91 4.95 -19.12
N VAL A 202 -11.93 3.64 -18.90
CA VAL A 202 -13.01 2.95 -18.19
C VAL A 202 -13.19 3.49 -16.78
N ASN A 203 -12.08 3.83 -16.11
CA ASN A 203 -12.08 4.34 -14.74
C ASN A 203 -12.66 5.75 -14.62
N ASP A 204 -12.57 6.59 -15.64
CA ASP A 204 -13.19 7.93 -15.64
C ASP A 204 -14.73 7.81 -15.59
N ASN A 205 -15.32 6.94 -16.40
CA ASN A 205 -16.76 6.71 -16.40
C ASN A 205 -17.24 6.05 -15.12
N PHE A 206 -16.54 5.02 -14.68
CA PHE A 206 -16.81 4.31 -13.45
C PHE A 206 -16.77 5.24 -12.23
N SER A 207 -15.68 6.01 -12.06
CA SER A 207 -15.52 6.93 -10.93
C SER A 207 -16.57 8.04 -10.93
N LYS A 208 -16.96 8.55 -12.11
CA LYS A 208 -18.01 9.55 -12.26
C LYS A 208 -19.36 9.00 -11.81
N THR A 209 -19.75 7.80 -12.26
CA THR A 209 -21.02 7.16 -11.86
C THR A 209 -21.06 6.90 -10.35
N LEU A 210 -19.93 6.46 -9.76
CA LEU A 210 -19.86 6.26 -8.32
C LEU A 210 -19.95 7.58 -7.55
N GLN A 211 -19.26 8.63 -8.02
CA GLN A 211 -19.32 9.96 -7.44
C GLN A 211 -20.75 10.51 -7.46
N GLU A 212 -21.45 10.43 -8.59
CA GLU A 212 -22.83 10.88 -8.72
C GLU A 212 -23.73 10.14 -7.73
N ASN A 213 -23.64 8.81 -7.64
CA ASN A 213 -24.42 8.02 -6.68
C ASN A 213 -24.19 8.42 -5.22
N LEU A 214 -22.92 8.64 -4.82
CA LEU A 214 -22.60 9.03 -3.45
C LEU A 214 -22.96 10.50 -3.16
N VAL A 215 -22.90 11.39 -4.16
CA VAL A 215 -23.33 12.80 -4.04
C VAL A 215 -24.84 12.90 -3.89
N ASP A 216 -25.61 12.14 -4.65
CA ASP A 216 -27.08 12.11 -4.56
C ASP A 216 -27.54 11.62 -3.17
N LYS A 217 -26.76 10.76 -2.53
CA LYS A 217 -26.99 10.32 -1.15
C LYS A 217 -26.47 11.30 -0.09
N GLY A 218 -25.83 12.42 -0.48
CA GLY A 218 -25.25 13.40 0.44
C GLY A 218 -24.01 12.92 1.20
N GLN A 219 -23.32 11.88 0.71
CA GLN A 219 -22.24 11.21 1.44
C GLN A 219 -20.84 11.80 1.19
N LEU A 220 -20.64 12.57 0.10
CA LEU A 220 -19.32 13.09 -0.26
C LEU A 220 -19.13 14.57 0.11
N PRO A 221 -18.03 14.92 0.80
CA PRO A 221 -17.66 16.30 1.05
C PRO A 221 -17.47 17.08 -0.26
N ARG A 222 -17.78 18.38 -0.25
CA ARG A 222 -17.63 19.26 -1.42
C ARG A 222 -18.30 18.73 -2.69
N LYS A 223 -19.38 17.96 -2.57
CA LYS A 223 -20.06 17.31 -3.70
C LYS A 223 -19.04 16.52 -4.56
N GLY A 224 -18.14 15.81 -3.91
CA GLY A 224 -17.17 14.92 -4.55
C GLY A 224 -16.03 15.60 -5.33
N LYS A 225 -15.76 16.92 -5.16
CA LYS A 225 -14.67 17.59 -5.89
C LYS A 225 -13.28 17.00 -5.66
N LEU A 226 -13.08 16.33 -4.52
CA LEU A 226 -11.83 15.68 -4.16
C LEU A 226 -11.93 14.14 -4.28
N PHE A 227 -13.02 13.61 -4.80
CA PHE A 227 -13.33 12.19 -4.77
C PHE A 227 -12.40 11.36 -5.64
N HIS A 228 -12.33 11.64 -6.96
CA HIS A 228 -11.50 10.85 -7.89
C HIS A 228 -10.08 11.40 -7.95
N CYS A 229 -9.12 10.65 -7.39
CA CYS A 229 -7.68 10.91 -7.49
C CYS A 229 -7.08 10.03 -8.59
N ARG A 230 -6.19 10.62 -9.41
CA ARG A 230 -5.46 9.89 -10.45
C ARG A 230 -4.17 9.33 -9.87
N CYS A 231 -3.87 8.08 -10.15
CA CYS A 231 -2.64 7.43 -9.71
C CYS A 231 -1.39 8.20 -10.20
N ALA A 232 -0.62 8.76 -9.27
CA ALA A 232 0.58 9.54 -9.56
C ALA A 232 1.65 8.73 -10.29
N ALA A 233 1.87 7.48 -9.89
CA ALA A 233 2.83 6.59 -10.56
C ALA A 233 2.44 6.36 -12.03
N HIS A 234 1.14 6.16 -12.30
CA HIS A 234 0.63 6.00 -13.66
C HIS A 234 0.73 7.31 -14.46
N VAL A 235 0.47 8.48 -13.83
CA VAL A 235 0.67 9.80 -14.47
C VAL A 235 2.13 9.99 -14.88
N LEU A 236 3.09 9.68 -13.98
CA LEU A 236 4.52 9.72 -14.30
C LEU A 236 4.87 8.79 -15.46
N ASN A 237 4.34 7.56 -15.46
CA ASN A 237 4.54 6.63 -16.58
C ASN A 237 4.06 7.25 -17.90
N LEU A 238 2.88 7.86 -17.94
CA LEU A 238 2.34 8.47 -19.15
C LEU A 238 3.15 9.67 -19.63
N ILE A 239 3.69 10.48 -18.70
CA ILE A 239 4.58 11.61 -19.02
C ILE A 239 5.87 11.08 -19.68
N VAL A 240 6.51 10.07 -19.09
CA VAL A 240 7.77 9.50 -19.62
C VAL A 240 7.55 8.76 -20.93
N GLN A 241 6.47 7.99 -21.05
CA GLN A 241 6.11 7.29 -22.28
C GLN A 241 5.88 8.28 -23.46
N GLU A 242 5.30 9.46 -23.19
CA GLU A 242 5.17 10.51 -24.21
C GLU A 242 6.55 10.95 -24.72
N GLY A 243 7.50 11.15 -23.78
CA GLY A 243 8.87 11.46 -24.13
C GLY A 243 9.58 10.37 -24.94
N PHE A 244 9.36 9.10 -24.60
CA PHE A 244 9.98 7.96 -25.28
C PHE A 244 9.58 7.82 -26.75
N LYS A 245 8.47 8.38 -27.19
CA LYS A 245 8.05 8.38 -28.60
C LYS A 245 9.11 9.02 -29.52
N SER A 246 9.81 10.05 -29.03
CA SER A 246 10.83 10.80 -29.80
C SER A 246 12.20 10.10 -29.86
N ILE A 247 12.45 9.06 -29.06
CA ILE A 247 13.79 8.45 -28.89
C ILE A 247 13.81 6.92 -29.04
N SER A 248 12.78 6.39 -29.65
CA SER A 248 12.56 4.93 -29.75
C SER A 248 13.72 4.13 -30.36
N SER A 249 14.51 4.72 -31.29
CA SER A 249 15.63 4.03 -31.94
C SER A 249 16.79 3.71 -31.00
N ALA A 250 17.21 4.69 -30.17
CA ALA A 250 18.33 4.51 -29.24
C ALA A 250 18.03 3.46 -28.15
N THR A 251 16.82 3.52 -27.59
CA THR A 251 16.38 2.53 -26.59
C THR A 251 16.22 1.14 -27.20
N LYS A 252 15.79 1.04 -28.46
CA LYS A 252 15.63 -0.23 -29.18
C LYS A 252 16.97 -0.98 -29.34
N ASN A 253 18.03 -0.31 -29.80
CA ASN A 253 19.33 -0.97 -30.04
C ASN A 253 19.91 -1.53 -28.73
N ILE A 254 19.80 -0.81 -27.62
CA ILE A 254 20.24 -1.30 -26.30
C ILE A 254 19.37 -2.47 -25.83
N ARG A 255 18.04 -2.38 -25.98
CA ARG A 255 17.10 -3.48 -25.67
C ARG A 255 17.42 -4.74 -26.46
N ASP A 256 17.65 -4.61 -27.76
CA ASP A 256 17.97 -5.73 -28.63
C ASP A 256 19.31 -6.37 -28.23
N SER A 257 20.29 -5.58 -27.77
CA SER A 257 21.55 -6.07 -27.23
C SER A 257 21.36 -6.87 -25.94
N VAL A 258 20.55 -6.34 -25.00
CA VAL A 258 20.20 -7.05 -23.76
C VAL A 258 19.46 -8.35 -24.07
N LYS A 259 18.50 -8.30 -24.99
CA LYS A 259 17.75 -9.48 -25.46
C LYS A 259 18.66 -10.52 -26.11
N TYR A 260 19.64 -10.06 -26.90
CA TYR A 260 20.63 -10.95 -27.53
C TYR A 260 21.41 -11.75 -26.49
N VAL A 261 21.99 -11.07 -25.50
CA VAL A 261 22.73 -11.71 -24.39
C VAL A 261 21.85 -12.70 -23.62
N LYS A 262 20.61 -12.33 -23.34
CA LYS A 262 19.68 -13.16 -22.55
C LYS A 262 19.10 -14.36 -23.30
N SER A 263 19.23 -14.41 -24.62
CA SER A 263 18.54 -15.40 -25.46
C SER A 263 19.06 -16.83 -25.34
N SER A 264 20.30 -17.06 -24.84
CA SER A 264 20.83 -18.41 -24.61
C SER A 264 21.83 -18.42 -23.45
N GLN A 265 22.06 -19.62 -22.89
CA GLN A 265 23.04 -19.82 -21.84
C GLN A 265 24.46 -19.53 -22.31
N ALA A 266 24.82 -19.98 -23.51
CA ALA A 266 26.15 -19.76 -24.11
C ALA A 266 26.46 -18.26 -24.26
N ARG A 267 25.46 -17.43 -24.70
CA ARG A 267 25.63 -15.98 -24.81
C ARG A 267 25.77 -15.30 -23.45
N LYS A 268 25.04 -15.78 -22.44
CA LYS A 268 25.21 -15.29 -21.06
C LYS A 268 26.62 -15.60 -20.54
N GLN A 269 27.11 -16.82 -20.72
CA GLN A 269 28.46 -17.21 -20.30
C GLN A 269 29.52 -16.38 -21.03
N ARG A 270 29.38 -16.21 -22.34
CA ARG A 270 30.29 -15.38 -23.14
C ARG A 270 30.33 -13.94 -22.66
N PHE A 271 29.17 -13.39 -22.33
CA PHE A 271 29.08 -12.02 -21.74
C PHE A 271 29.80 -11.94 -20.41
N GLU A 272 29.66 -12.93 -19.51
CA GLU A 272 30.36 -12.98 -18.23
C GLU A 272 31.88 -13.06 -18.40
N GLU A 273 32.37 -13.90 -19.33
CA GLU A 273 33.81 -13.99 -19.64
C GLU A 273 34.38 -12.63 -20.07
N ILE A 274 33.61 -11.89 -20.89
CA ILE A 274 34.03 -10.55 -21.33
C ILE A 274 33.96 -9.54 -20.17
N VAL A 275 32.98 -9.63 -19.28
CA VAL A 275 32.90 -8.80 -18.08
C VAL A 275 34.18 -8.94 -17.22
N GLU A 276 34.64 -10.18 -17.01
CA GLU A 276 35.87 -10.46 -16.29
C GLU A 276 37.10 -9.91 -17.03
N GLN A 277 37.19 -10.12 -18.34
CA GLN A 277 38.29 -9.63 -19.17
C GLN A 277 38.39 -8.09 -19.17
N VAL A 278 37.25 -7.39 -19.18
CA VAL A 278 37.18 -5.91 -19.15
C VAL A 278 37.42 -5.37 -17.73
N GLY A 279 37.41 -6.22 -16.71
CA GLY A 279 37.66 -5.84 -15.32
C GLY A 279 36.51 -5.06 -14.68
N ILE A 280 35.26 -5.32 -15.07
CA ILE A 280 34.09 -4.71 -14.44
C ILE A 280 33.70 -5.50 -13.20
N SER A 281 33.54 -4.81 -12.06
CA SER A 281 33.14 -5.42 -10.79
C SER A 281 31.83 -6.20 -10.93
N PRO A 282 31.69 -7.36 -10.27
CA PRO A 282 30.44 -8.13 -10.25
C PRO A 282 29.26 -7.27 -9.79
N GLY A 283 28.15 -7.36 -10.53
CA GLY A 283 26.93 -6.57 -10.23
C GLY A 283 25.71 -7.12 -10.94
N LYS A 284 24.54 -6.51 -10.70
CA LYS A 284 23.30 -6.88 -11.40
C LYS A 284 23.51 -6.74 -12.92
N ARG A 285 23.12 -7.75 -13.68
CA ARG A 285 23.13 -7.71 -15.14
C ARG A 285 21.94 -6.92 -15.68
N PRO A 286 22.05 -6.29 -16.87
CA PRO A 286 20.94 -5.53 -17.43
C PRO A 286 19.65 -6.36 -17.47
N PRO A 287 18.57 -5.93 -16.82
CA PRO A 287 17.28 -6.56 -16.95
C PRO A 287 16.74 -6.35 -18.38
N LEU A 288 15.91 -7.24 -18.88
CA LEU A 288 15.10 -6.94 -20.06
C LEU A 288 13.90 -6.13 -19.58
N ASP A 289 13.62 -5.03 -20.27
CA ASP A 289 12.53 -4.16 -19.90
C ASP A 289 11.15 -4.66 -20.32
N VAL A 290 10.14 -4.18 -19.63
CA VAL A 290 8.73 -4.24 -20.01
C VAL A 290 8.38 -2.89 -20.66
N VAL A 291 8.20 -2.84 -21.96
CA VAL A 291 8.09 -1.58 -22.73
C VAL A 291 6.99 -0.64 -22.23
N THR A 292 5.92 -1.19 -21.66
CA THR A 292 4.81 -0.42 -21.09
C THR A 292 5.12 0.21 -19.72
N ARG A 293 6.22 -0.22 -19.06
CA ARG A 293 6.66 0.24 -17.75
C ARG A 293 7.98 0.99 -17.88
N TRP A 294 7.94 2.31 -17.85
CA TRP A 294 9.10 3.16 -18.05
C TRP A 294 10.26 2.90 -17.07
N ASN A 295 9.93 2.56 -15.81
CA ASN A 295 10.94 2.24 -14.78
C ASN A 295 11.84 1.08 -15.22
N SER A 296 11.25 0.04 -15.82
CA SER A 296 12.02 -1.10 -16.31
C SER A 296 12.96 -0.73 -17.45
N THR A 297 12.53 0.18 -18.34
CA THR A 297 13.38 0.74 -19.40
C THR A 297 14.51 1.58 -18.82
N PHE A 298 14.22 2.42 -17.81
CA PHE A 298 15.24 3.18 -17.09
C PHE A 298 16.30 2.27 -16.46
N LEU A 299 15.89 1.26 -15.68
CA LEU A 299 16.79 0.31 -15.04
C LEU A 299 17.61 -0.51 -16.05
N MET A 300 17.00 -0.88 -17.16
CA MET A 300 17.72 -1.54 -18.27
C MET A 300 18.82 -0.62 -18.82
N LEU A 301 18.50 0.63 -19.14
CA LEU A 301 19.46 1.60 -19.69
C LEU A 301 20.57 1.93 -18.69
N GLU A 302 20.21 2.22 -17.44
CA GLU A 302 21.14 2.54 -16.36
C GLU A 302 22.15 1.41 -16.14
N THR A 303 21.66 0.18 -16.10
CA THR A 303 22.52 -0.99 -15.92
C THR A 303 23.35 -1.26 -17.18
N ALA A 304 22.75 -1.17 -18.38
CA ALA A 304 23.47 -1.39 -19.64
C ALA A 304 24.63 -0.41 -19.84
N LEU A 305 24.48 0.85 -19.41
CA LEU A 305 25.56 1.85 -19.46
C LEU A 305 26.82 1.42 -18.72
N LYS A 306 26.69 0.68 -17.61
CA LYS A 306 27.84 0.15 -16.83
C LYS A 306 28.62 -0.91 -17.65
N TYR A 307 27.93 -1.61 -18.55
CA TYR A 307 28.49 -2.69 -19.38
C TYR A 307 28.78 -2.27 -20.82
N ARG A 308 28.78 -0.97 -21.13
CA ARG A 308 29.02 -0.47 -22.49
C ARG A 308 30.25 -1.09 -23.15
N LYS A 309 31.41 -1.11 -22.45
CA LYS A 309 32.67 -1.71 -22.95
C LYS A 309 32.55 -3.21 -23.24
N VAL A 310 31.71 -3.91 -22.49
CA VAL A 310 31.44 -5.33 -22.70
C VAL A 310 30.66 -5.55 -23.98
N TYR A 311 29.67 -4.73 -24.30
CA TYR A 311 28.94 -4.80 -25.57
C TYR A 311 29.85 -4.47 -26.78
N GLU A 312 30.76 -3.48 -26.65
CA GLU A 312 31.77 -3.15 -27.66
C GLU A 312 32.72 -4.32 -27.89
N ALA A 313 33.21 -4.99 -26.84
CA ALA A 313 34.07 -6.17 -26.95
C ALA A 313 33.31 -7.42 -27.49
N LEU A 314 32.03 -7.58 -27.09
CA LEU A 314 31.19 -8.65 -27.61
C LEU A 314 31.03 -8.56 -29.11
N LYS A 315 30.91 -7.37 -29.69
CA LYS A 315 30.83 -7.15 -31.15
C LYS A 315 32.09 -7.61 -31.87
N GLN A 316 33.25 -7.37 -31.26
CA GLN A 316 34.53 -7.81 -31.87
C GLN A 316 34.70 -9.33 -31.85
N GLY A 317 34.14 -10.01 -30.85
CA GLY A 317 34.30 -11.45 -30.64
C GLY A 317 33.14 -12.32 -31.13
N ASP A 318 32.00 -11.74 -31.52
CA ASP A 318 30.81 -12.49 -31.94
C ASP A 318 30.20 -11.91 -33.22
N PRO A 319 30.44 -12.51 -34.38
CA PRO A 319 29.87 -12.07 -35.68
C PRO A 319 28.33 -12.10 -35.71
N GLN A 320 27.68 -12.93 -34.89
CA GLN A 320 26.21 -13.04 -34.85
C GLN A 320 25.55 -11.88 -34.08
N TYR A 321 26.34 -11.13 -33.30
CA TYR A 321 25.84 -9.95 -32.59
C TYR A 321 25.73 -8.76 -33.55
N LEU A 322 24.51 -8.53 -34.09
CA LEU A 322 24.24 -7.50 -35.09
C LEU A 322 23.72 -6.17 -34.51
N HIS A 323 23.35 -6.14 -33.24
CA HIS A 323 22.61 -5.03 -32.59
C HIS A 323 23.49 -4.13 -31.74
N GLU A 324 24.78 -3.97 -32.07
CA GLU A 324 25.67 -3.08 -31.32
C GLU A 324 25.11 -1.64 -31.26
N PRO A 325 24.86 -1.07 -30.05
CA PRO A 325 24.46 0.31 -29.94
C PRO A 325 25.60 1.24 -30.36
N SER A 326 25.28 2.25 -31.17
CA SER A 326 26.25 3.24 -31.62
C SER A 326 26.70 4.14 -30.45
N THR A 327 27.82 4.86 -30.65
CA THR A 327 28.27 5.88 -29.71
C THR A 327 27.20 6.95 -29.48
N LYS A 328 26.36 7.25 -30.48
CA LYS A 328 25.22 8.18 -30.37
C LYS A 328 24.14 7.58 -29.45
N ASP A 329 23.82 6.30 -29.59
CA ASP A 329 22.81 5.63 -28.74
C ASP A 329 23.23 5.64 -27.26
N TRP A 330 24.50 5.35 -26.96
CA TRP A 330 25.04 5.42 -25.61
C TRP A 330 25.02 6.82 -25.01
N LYS A 331 25.31 7.87 -25.83
CA LYS A 331 25.20 9.27 -25.38
C LYS A 331 23.76 9.63 -25.05
N VAL A 332 22.81 9.25 -25.90
CA VAL A 332 21.37 9.47 -25.66
C VAL A 332 20.94 8.72 -24.40
N ALA A 333 21.28 7.44 -24.27
CA ALA A 333 20.93 6.65 -23.08
C ALA A 333 21.44 7.28 -21.77
N LYS A 334 22.68 7.80 -21.75
CA LYS A 334 23.24 8.48 -20.58
C LYS A 334 22.47 9.75 -20.23
N LYS A 335 22.12 10.58 -21.23
CA LYS A 335 21.31 11.78 -21.03
C LYS A 335 19.93 11.43 -20.47
N LEU A 336 19.31 10.38 -21.03
CA LEU A 336 18.02 9.89 -20.58
C LEU A 336 18.06 9.44 -19.11
N CYS A 337 19.03 8.61 -18.74
CA CYS A 337 19.16 8.16 -17.36
C CYS A 337 19.33 9.32 -16.39
N ASN A 338 20.14 10.32 -16.74
CA ASN A 338 20.31 11.51 -15.89
C ASN A 338 19.01 12.31 -15.75
N MET A 339 18.26 12.50 -16.83
CA MET A 339 17.00 13.24 -16.84
C MET A 339 15.89 12.46 -16.10
N LEU A 340 15.86 11.13 -16.24
CA LEU A 340 14.82 10.29 -15.65
C LEU A 340 15.08 9.91 -14.19
N GLN A 341 16.28 10.15 -13.66
CA GLN A 341 16.60 9.87 -12.25
C GLN A 341 15.61 10.53 -11.27
N PRO A 342 15.29 11.83 -11.37
CA PRO A 342 14.28 12.44 -10.50
C PRO A 342 12.89 11.82 -10.63
N PHE A 343 12.50 11.38 -11.83
CA PHE A 343 11.23 10.65 -12.02
C PHE A 343 11.22 9.30 -11.32
N TYR A 344 12.37 8.60 -11.31
CA TYR A 344 12.52 7.32 -10.64
C TYR A 344 12.40 7.49 -9.11
N GLU A 345 13.09 8.48 -8.54
CA GLU A 345 12.95 8.79 -7.11
C GLU A 345 11.53 9.26 -6.76
N ALA A 346 10.93 10.09 -7.61
CA ALA A 346 9.54 10.51 -7.48
C ALA A 346 8.57 9.32 -7.44
N THR A 347 8.75 8.35 -8.34
CA THR A 347 7.93 7.14 -8.36
C THR A 347 8.07 6.34 -7.07
N LYS A 348 9.28 6.20 -6.52
CA LYS A 348 9.51 5.53 -5.22
C LYS A 348 8.75 6.21 -4.09
N ILE A 349 8.75 7.54 -4.04
CA ILE A 349 8.08 8.31 -2.99
C ILE A 349 6.56 8.10 -3.04
N VAL A 350 5.94 8.23 -4.23
CA VAL A 350 4.47 8.09 -4.34
C VAL A 350 3.98 6.65 -4.22
N SER A 351 4.89 5.68 -4.32
CA SER A 351 4.61 4.25 -4.15
C SER A 351 4.74 3.78 -2.71
N GLY A 352 5.20 4.64 -1.81
CA GLY A 352 5.34 4.32 -0.39
C GLY A 352 3.99 4.05 0.29
N SER A 353 3.98 3.13 1.25
CA SER A 353 2.78 2.71 1.99
C SER A 353 2.84 3.01 3.49
N LYS A 354 4.00 3.39 4.02
CA LYS A 354 4.24 3.61 5.46
C LYS A 354 4.05 5.06 5.92
N PHE A 355 3.78 5.97 5.03
CA PHE A 355 3.61 7.40 5.31
C PHE A 355 2.59 8.04 4.35
N PRO A 356 1.98 9.18 4.71
CA PRO A 356 1.09 9.92 3.83
C PRO A 356 1.79 10.37 2.55
N THR A 357 1.35 9.86 1.40
CA THR A 357 1.94 10.18 0.09
C THR A 357 1.29 11.39 -0.57
N SER A 358 0.06 11.73 -0.20
CA SER A 358 -0.68 12.86 -0.77
C SER A 358 0.02 14.21 -0.57
N SER A 359 0.58 14.48 0.61
CA SER A 359 1.30 15.73 0.90
C SER A 359 2.62 15.86 0.14
N ARG A 360 3.22 14.75 -0.30
CA ARG A 360 4.49 14.72 -1.03
C ARG A 360 4.32 14.83 -2.55
N TYR A 361 3.10 14.65 -3.06
CA TYR A 361 2.86 14.59 -4.50
C TYR A 361 3.20 15.91 -5.21
N PHE A 362 2.87 17.05 -4.60
CA PHE A 362 3.23 18.37 -5.16
C PHE A 362 4.75 18.55 -5.29
N HIS A 363 5.50 18.24 -4.24
CA HIS A 363 6.96 18.40 -4.21
C HIS A 363 7.63 17.58 -5.31
N MET A 364 7.19 16.35 -5.46
CA MET A 364 7.65 15.45 -6.50
C MET A 364 7.40 16.02 -7.92
N LEU A 365 6.18 16.54 -8.20
CA LEU A 365 5.88 17.17 -9.49
C LEU A 365 6.72 18.42 -9.70
N TRP A 366 7.02 19.16 -8.64
CA TRP A 366 7.88 20.33 -8.71
C TRP A 366 9.31 19.96 -9.09
N GLU A 367 9.88 18.94 -8.50
CA GLU A 367 11.22 18.42 -8.85
C GLU A 367 11.28 17.96 -10.32
N VAL A 368 10.27 17.22 -10.76
CA VAL A 368 10.12 16.80 -12.16
C VAL A 368 10.07 18.02 -13.09
N LYS A 369 9.29 19.04 -12.75
CA LYS A 369 9.19 20.27 -13.52
C LYS A 369 10.52 21.00 -13.64
N ILE A 370 11.26 21.15 -12.51
CA ILE A 370 12.58 21.78 -12.51
C ILE A 370 13.54 21.03 -13.46
N GLU A 371 13.55 19.70 -13.41
CA GLU A 371 14.41 18.92 -14.30
C GLU A 371 14.02 19.08 -15.77
N LEU A 372 12.73 19.08 -16.09
CA LEU A 372 12.26 19.32 -17.45
C LEU A 372 12.65 20.73 -17.95
N ASP A 373 12.61 21.75 -17.10
CA ASP A 373 13.04 23.13 -17.44
C ASP A 373 14.53 23.18 -17.72
N LYS A 374 15.34 22.57 -16.89
CA LYS A 374 16.79 22.45 -17.05
C LYS A 374 17.14 21.76 -18.36
N GLN A 375 16.52 20.65 -18.68
CA GLN A 375 16.78 19.91 -19.91
C GLN A 375 16.34 20.68 -21.17
N SER A 376 15.27 21.45 -21.08
CA SER A 376 14.82 22.33 -22.17
C SER A 376 15.87 23.40 -22.54
N SER A 377 16.64 23.88 -21.56
CA SER A 377 17.66 24.93 -21.73
C SER A 377 18.96 24.44 -22.36
N ILE A 378 19.19 23.10 -22.47
CA ILE A 378 20.45 22.52 -22.97
C ILE A 378 20.59 22.64 -24.49
N GLY A 379 19.49 22.87 -25.25
CA GLY A 379 19.51 23.08 -26.67
C GLY A 379 19.75 21.85 -27.55
N ASP A 380 19.66 20.62 -26.99
CA ASP A 380 19.70 19.38 -27.78
C ASP A 380 18.33 19.15 -28.43
N PRO A 381 18.22 19.14 -29.78
CA PRO A 381 16.93 19.08 -30.47
C PRO A 381 16.09 17.83 -30.11
N VAL A 382 16.75 16.69 -29.87
CA VAL A 382 16.06 15.42 -29.52
C VAL A 382 15.48 15.53 -28.12
N ILE A 383 16.26 16.03 -27.16
CA ILE A 383 15.83 16.20 -25.78
C ILE A 383 14.77 17.31 -25.68
N THR A 384 14.93 18.42 -26.43
CA THR A 384 13.94 19.51 -26.45
C THR A 384 12.58 19.03 -26.94
N THR A 385 12.53 18.23 -28.01
CA THR A 385 11.27 17.65 -28.53
C THR A 385 10.64 16.71 -27.50
N MET A 386 11.44 15.87 -26.85
CA MET A 386 11.00 14.96 -25.81
C MET A 386 10.40 15.73 -24.62
N VAL A 387 11.13 16.71 -24.11
CA VAL A 387 10.71 17.52 -22.95
C VAL A 387 9.43 18.30 -23.25
N HIS A 388 9.27 18.81 -24.48
CA HIS A 388 8.05 19.50 -24.88
C HIS A 388 6.81 18.62 -24.72
N GLY A 389 6.82 17.41 -25.29
CA GLY A 389 5.70 16.46 -25.13
C GLY A 389 5.45 16.05 -23.69
N MET A 390 6.52 15.86 -22.89
CA MET A 390 6.41 15.54 -21.46
C MET A 390 5.74 16.68 -20.68
N ARG A 391 6.07 17.96 -20.97
CA ARG A 391 5.47 19.14 -20.34
C ARG A 391 3.99 19.28 -20.68
N GLU A 392 3.63 19.14 -21.95
CA GLU A 392 2.22 19.20 -22.37
C GLU A 392 1.39 18.14 -21.63
N LYS A 393 1.93 16.92 -21.54
CA LYS A 393 1.28 15.83 -20.82
C LYS A 393 1.15 16.13 -19.33
N MET A 394 2.19 16.66 -18.70
CA MET A 394 2.20 17.07 -17.31
C MET A 394 1.16 18.15 -17.02
N ASN A 395 1.08 19.18 -17.86
CA ASN A 395 0.10 20.26 -17.71
C ASN A 395 -1.33 19.75 -17.85
N THR A 396 -1.59 18.82 -18.77
CA THR A 396 -2.90 18.18 -18.92
C THR A 396 -3.35 17.49 -17.61
N TYR A 397 -2.45 16.73 -16.97
CA TYR A 397 -2.77 16.05 -15.70
C TYR A 397 -2.82 17.01 -14.51
N TRP A 398 -2.05 18.09 -14.55
CA TRP A 398 -2.14 19.15 -13.56
C TRP A 398 -3.55 19.75 -13.53
N ASP A 399 -4.08 20.18 -14.66
CA ASP A 399 -5.41 20.77 -14.75
C ASP A 399 -6.53 19.86 -14.22
N LEU A 400 -6.38 18.56 -14.40
CA LEU A 400 -7.33 17.56 -13.89
C LEU A 400 -7.21 17.31 -12.38
N SER A 401 -6.06 17.62 -11.76
CA SER A 401 -5.73 17.09 -10.43
C SER A 401 -5.26 18.12 -9.41
N TYR A 402 -4.96 19.39 -9.81
CA TYR A 402 -4.28 20.37 -8.96
C TYR A 402 -4.91 20.58 -7.56
N LEU A 403 -6.26 20.51 -7.43
CA LEU A 403 -6.90 20.62 -6.12
C LEU A 403 -6.48 19.49 -5.16
N LYS A 404 -6.41 18.25 -5.69
CA LYS A 404 -6.06 17.05 -4.91
C LYS A 404 -4.55 17.00 -4.63
N ILE A 405 -3.75 17.69 -5.44
CA ILE A 405 -2.30 17.78 -5.28
C ILE A 405 -1.94 18.90 -4.30
N CYS A 406 -2.61 20.05 -4.37
CA CYS A 406 -2.27 21.23 -3.58
C CYS A 406 -2.88 21.20 -2.15
N ILE A 407 -4.12 20.72 -2.00
CA ILE A 407 -4.81 20.76 -0.69
C ILE A 407 -4.04 19.99 0.40
N PRO A 408 -3.49 18.78 0.18
CA PRO A 408 -2.71 18.08 1.20
C PRO A 408 -1.44 18.85 1.64
N VAL A 409 -0.85 19.68 0.77
CA VAL A 409 0.33 20.49 1.09
C VAL A 409 0.02 21.59 2.10
N ILE A 410 -1.21 22.14 2.06
CA ILE A 410 -1.64 23.18 3.02
C ILE A 410 -1.62 22.63 4.46
N LEU A 411 -1.91 21.35 4.61
CA LEU A 411 -1.93 20.63 5.90
C LEU A 411 -0.55 20.24 6.41
N ASP A 412 0.51 20.50 5.67
CA ASP A 412 1.87 20.37 6.17
C ASP A 412 2.33 21.72 6.76
N PRO A 413 2.62 21.81 8.08
CA PRO A 413 2.93 23.07 8.74
C PRO A 413 4.24 23.71 8.27
N ARG A 414 5.09 22.99 7.53
CA ARG A 414 6.31 23.52 6.92
C ARG A 414 6.03 24.32 5.67
N PHE A 415 4.88 24.10 5.02
CA PHE A 415 4.60 24.62 3.68
C PHE A 415 3.40 25.56 3.67
N LYS A 416 2.23 25.11 4.12
CA LYS A 416 0.98 25.88 4.15
C LYS A 416 0.63 26.52 2.78
N MET A 417 -0.24 27.51 2.76
CA MET A 417 -0.67 28.18 1.51
C MET A 417 0.45 29.02 0.89
N ARG A 418 1.31 29.65 1.70
CA ARG A 418 2.40 30.54 1.23
C ARG A 418 3.39 29.82 0.31
N PHE A 419 3.71 28.58 0.62
CA PHE A 419 4.58 27.75 -0.22
C PHE A 419 3.95 27.48 -1.61
N LEU A 420 2.66 27.16 -1.63
CA LEU A 420 1.94 26.92 -2.89
C LEU A 420 1.90 28.18 -3.75
N GLU A 421 1.58 29.34 -3.18
CA GLU A 421 1.55 30.61 -3.89
C GLU A 421 2.91 30.93 -4.53
N PHE A 422 4.00 30.74 -3.78
CA PHE A 422 5.34 30.96 -4.27
C PHE A 422 5.67 30.08 -5.47
N HIS A 423 5.44 28.77 -5.37
CA HIS A 423 5.78 27.84 -6.44
C HIS A 423 4.80 27.90 -7.62
N LEU A 424 3.52 28.17 -7.40
CA LEU A 424 2.56 28.37 -8.48
C LEU A 424 2.90 29.63 -9.31
N ASN A 425 3.35 30.71 -8.66
CA ASN A 425 3.83 31.92 -9.37
C ASN A 425 5.04 31.61 -10.25
N GLN A 426 5.99 30.77 -9.76
CA GLN A 426 7.13 30.36 -10.59
C GLN A 426 6.72 29.44 -11.75
N TRP A 427 5.68 28.62 -11.57
CA TRP A 427 5.25 27.63 -12.58
C TRP A 427 4.37 28.26 -13.66
N PHE A 428 3.36 29.03 -13.25
CA PHE A 428 2.27 29.48 -14.12
C PHE A 428 2.21 30.98 -14.35
N GLN A 429 3.08 31.77 -13.71
CA GLN A 429 3.15 33.22 -13.87
C GLN A 429 1.76 33.89 -13.81
N ASP A 430 1.26 34.44 -14.91
CA ASP A 430 -0.03 35.14 -14.96
C ASP A 430 -1.25 34.27 -14.58
N GLU A 431 -1.18 32.98 -14.79
CA GLU A 431 -2.27 32.04 -14.40
C GLU A 431 -2.20 31.56 -12.95
N ALA A 432 -1.12 31.82 -12.23
CA ALA A 432 -0.89 31.33 -10.87
C ALA A 432 -2.02 31.71 -9.91
N PHE A 433 -2.51 32.95 -9.98
CA PHE A 433 -3.60 33.44 -9.14
C PHE A 433 -4.90 32.64 -9.34
N ARG A 434 -5.18 32.20 -10.55
CA ARG A 434 -6.35 31.35 -10.85
C ARG A 434 -6.30 30.02 -10.06
N TYR A 435 -5.13 29.39 -9.99
CA TYR A 435 -4.95 28.14 -9.27
C TYR A 435 -4.96 28.35 -7.75
N SER A 436 -4.14 29.29 -7.24
CA SER A 436 -4.02 29.55 -5.80
C SER A 436 -5.36 29.98 -5.17
N SER A 437 -6.06 30.93 -5.78
CA SER A 437 -7.38 31.37 -5.34
C SER A 437 -8.42 30.25 -5.34
N LYS A 438 -8.38 29.36 -6.33
CA LYS A 438 -9.30 28.21 -6.39
C LYS A 438 -8.99 27.18 -5.33
N VAL A 439 -7.72 26.93 -5.06
CA VAL A 439 -7.25 26.01 -4.01
C VAL A 439 -7.69 26.55 -2.65
N GLU A 440 -7.36 27.79 -2.32
CA GLU A 440 -7.73 28.43 -1.05
C GLU A 440 -9.26 28.42 -0.85
N LYS A 441 -10.02 28.88 -1.85
CA LYS A 441 -11.49 28.88 -1.79
C LYS A 441 -12.06 27.48 -1.57
N THR A 442 -11.46 26.44 -2.15
CA THR A 442 -11.92 25.06 -1.97
C THR A 442 -11.58 24.58 -0.57
N PHE A 443 -10.39 24.89 -0.08
CA PHE A 443 -9.94 24.52 1.27
C PHE A 443 -10.79 25.17 2.37
N ARG A 444 -11.03 26.49 2.27
CA ARG A 444 -11.92 27.22 3.20
C ARG A 444 -13.34 26.67 3.22
N LYS A 445 -13.88 26.31 2.08
CA LYS A 445 -15.22 25.72 1.99
C LYS A 445 -15.27 24.31 2.54
N LEU A 446 -14.19 23.53 2.38
CA LEU A 446 -14.07 22.20 2.98
C LEU A 446 -14.03 22.31 4.52
N PHE A 447 -13.22 23.26 5.03
CA PHE A 447 -13.18 23.55 6.46
C PHE A 447 -14.57 23.92 7.01
N ALA A 448 -15.31 24.78 6.32
CA ALA A 448 -16.67 25.16 6.76
C ALA A 448 -17.64 23.96 6.83
N GLU A 449 -17.55 23.00 5.90
CA GLU A 449 -18.34 21.76 5.94
C GLU A 449 -17.99 20.90 7.17
N TYR A 450 -16.68 20.69 7.43
CA TYR A 450 -16.24 19.93 8.61
C TYR A 450 -16.59 20.64 9.93
N SER A 451 -16.53 21.97 9.97
CA SER A 451 -16.94 22.75 11.13
C SER A 451 -18.44 22.62 11.41
N ALA A 452 -19.27 22.62 10.36
CA ALA A 452 -20.72 22.42 10.48
C ALA A 452 -21.10 21.02 11.01
N GLU A 453 -20.37 19.97 10.57
CA GLU A 453 -20.57 18.59 11.07
C GLU A 453 -20.27 18.45 12.57
N ILE A 454 -19.35 19.26 13.13
CA ILE A 454 -19.00 19.26 14.57
C ILE A 454 -20.05 20.03 15.39
N SER A 455 -20.75 20.97 14.77
CA SER A 455 -21.73 21.85 15.42
C SER A 455 -23.15 21.28 15.47
N ASP A 456 -23.34 19.96 15.27
CA ASP A 456 -24.64 19.32 15.33
C ASP A 456 -25.24 19.45 16.75
N PRO A 457 -26.46 20.04 16.90
CA PRO A 457 -27.08 20.34 18.22
C PRO A 457 -27.32 19.10 19.09
N PHE A 458 -27.27 17.89 18.53
CA PHE A 458 -27.37 16.66 19.30
C PHE A 458 -26.10 16.35 20.13
N LEU A 459 -24.93 16.78 19.67
CA LEU A 459 -23.68 16.65 20.43
C LEU A 459 -23.53 17.75 21.50
N GLU A 460 -24.06 18.96 21.28
CA GLU A 460 -24.07 20.03 22.28
C GLU A 460 -24.95 19.67 23.48
N LYS A 461 -26.08 18.96 23.28
CA LYS A 461 -26.91 18.51 24.40
C LYS A 461 -26.27 17.43 25.27
N ALA A 462 -25.37 16.60 24.73
CA ALA A 462 -24.66 15.60 25.52
C ALA A 462 -23.58 16.23 26.44
N HIS A 463 -23.00 17.36 26.07
CA HIS A 463 -22.06 18.11 26.90
C HIS A 463 -22.75 19.03 27.90
N MET A 464 -24.01 19.43 27.67
CA MET A 464 -24.76 20.27 28.62
C MET A 464 -25.42 19.53 29.80
N ILE A 465 -25.37 18.20 29.83
CA ILE A 465 -26.05 17.43 30.90
C ILE A 465 -25.14 17.23 32.13
N ASP A 466 -23.85 17.53 32.07
CA ASP A 466 -22.90 17.25 33.17
C ASP A 466 -22.33 18.48 33.91
N GLU A 467 -22.72 19.69 33.55
CA GLU A 467 -22.36 20.87 34.33
C GLU A 467 -23.61 21.48 35.06
N LYS A 468 -23.96 20.92 36.20
CA LYS A 468 -24.56 21.73 37.24
C LYS A 468 -23.50 22.76 37.68
N VAL A 469 -23.63 23.98 37.16
CA VAL A 469 -22.80 25.12 37.60
C VAL A 469 -23.02 25.27 39.09
N ASP A 470 -22.01 24.92 39.87
CA ASP A 470 -21.96 25.26 41.29
C ASP A 470 -21.71 26.78 41.36
N GLU A 471 -22.72 27.54 41.74
CA GLU A 471 -22.66 29.02 41.88
C GLU A 471 -21.55 29.50 42.82
N ASN A 472 -20.92 28.61 43.59
CA ASN A 472 -19.80 28.90 44.49
C ASN A 472 -18.42 28.57 43.92
N ASN A 473 -18.33 28.21 42.64
CA ASN A 473 -17.03 27.92 41.99
C ASN A 473 -16.29 29.23 41.67
N PRO A 474 -15.15 29.54 42.33
CA PRO A 474 -14.39 30.78 42.08
C PRO A 474 -13.80 30.86 40.66
N TRP A 475 -13.92 29.82 39.85
CA TRP A 475 -13.44 29.74 38.47
C TRP A 475 -14.57 29.74 37.45
N ALA A 476 -15.84 30.02 37.85
CA ALA A 476 -16.99 30.01 36.93
C ALA A 476 -16.84 31.03 35.80
N ASP A 477 -16.33 32.24 36.11
CA ASP A 477 -16.08 33.31 35.15
C ASP A 477 -14.97 32.92 34.14
N TRP A 478 -13.96 32.18 34.61
CA TRP A 478 -12.90 31.66 33.74
C TRP A 478 -13.43 30.58 32.80
N GLY A 479 -14.29 29.69 33.26
CA GLY A 479 -14.98 28.69 32.43
C GLY A 479 -15.84 29.34 31.36
N GLN A 480 -16.59 30.41 31.68
CA GLN A 480 -17.37 31.20 30.72
C GLN A 480 -16.47 31.92 29.72
N HIS A 481 -15.33 32.47 30.14
CA HIS A 481 -14.35 33.11 29.26
C HIS A 481 -13.68 32.09 28.30
N GLN A 482 -13.32 30.91 28.78
CA GLN A 482 -12.83 29.82 27.94
C GLN A 482 -13.88 29.34 26.92
N SER A 483 -15.14 29.21 27.33
CA SER A 483 -16.24 28.83 26.46
C SER A 483 -16.51 29.88 25.38
N ALA A 484 -16.40 31.18 25.70
CA ALA A 484 -16.50 32.26 24.73
C ALA A 484 -15.32 32.29 23.73
N GLN A 485 -14.10 31.91 24.16
CA GLN A 485 -12.97 31.72 23.24
C GLN A 485 -13.12 30.46 22.36
N GLN A 486 -13.76 29.41 22.86
CA GLN A 486 -14.11 28.23 22.04
C GLN A 486 -15.19 28.53 20.99
N MET A 487 -16.04 29.54 21.19
CA MET A 487 -17.05 29.98 20.21
C MET A 487 -16.47 30.67 18.98
N SER A 488 -15.20 31.09 18.96
CA SER A 488 -14.57 31.62 17.76
C SER A 488 -14.01 30.52 16.84
N LYS A 489 -14.83 29.50 16.52
CA LYS A 489 -14.50 28.43 15.56
C LYS A 489 -14.17 28.97 14.16
N THR A 490 -14.56 30.20 13.82
CA THR A 490 -14.19 30.93 12.59
C THR A 490 -12.72 31.33 12.53
N ASN A 491 -12.00 31.27 13.64
CA ASN A 491 -10.62 31.73 13.74
C ASN A 491 -9.56 30.58 13.70
N GLU A 492 -9.98 29.29 13.77
CA GLU A 492 -9.05 28.15 13.76
C GLU A 492 -8.25 28.08 12.47
N LEU A 493 -8.95 28.19 11.33
CA LEU A 493 -8.32 28.13 10.01
C LEU A 493 -7.42 29.33 9.76
N ASP A 494 -7.90 30.55 10.04
CA ASP A 494 -7.12 31.76 9.83
C ASP A 494 -5.90 31.78 10.75
N LYS A 495 -6.04 31.40 12.02
CA LYS A 495 -4.91 31.23 12.92
C LYS A 495 -3.86 30.27 12.36
N TYR A 496 -4.26 29.10 11.86
CA TYR A 496 -3.33 28.13 11.28
C TYR A 496 -2.62 28.67 10.04
N LEU A 497 -3.33 29.38 9.15
CA LEU A 497 -2.76 29.91 7.91
C LEU A 497 -1.82 31.10 8.15
N GLU A 498 -2.08 31.93 9.19
CA GLU A 498 -1.29 33.10 9.53
C GLU A 498 -0.03 32.77 10.34
N GLU A 499 -0.05 31.68 11.12
CA GLU A 499 1.13 31.23 11.85
C GLU A 499 2.33 31.02 10.94
N GLU A 500 3.52 31.33 11.45
CA GLU A 500 4.77 31.08 10.75
C GLU A 500 4.94 29.60 10.37
N THR A 501 5.53 29.36 9.21
CA THR A 501 5.83 27.99 8.77
C THR A 501 6.99 27.42 9.57
N MET A 502 6.92 26.13 9.87
CA MET A 502 8.05 25.40 10.44
C MET A 502 9.22 25.32 9.45
N SER A 503 10.42 25.22 9.95
CA SER A 503 11.61 25.06 9.10
C SER A 503 11.53 23.75 8.29
N VAL A 504 11.81 23.83 6.98
CA VAL A 504 11.87 22.65 6.09
C VAL A 504 13.00 21.66 6.42
N VAL A 505 14.01 22.10 7.20
CA VAL A 505 15.13 21.25 7.62
C VAL A 505 14.71 20.32 8.76
N VAL A 506 13.62 20.60 9.44
CA VAL A 506 13.10 19.74 10.51
C VAL A 506 12.50 18.48 9.90
N GLU A 507 13.03 17.33 10.28
CA GLU A 507 12.38 16.05 9.98
C GLU A 507 11.07 15.98 10.76
N LEU A 508 9.95 16.04 10.06
CA LEU A 508 8.62 16.12 10.65
C LEU A 508 7.80 14.89 10.27
N ASP A 509 7.32 14.19 11.27
CA ASP A 509 6.20 13.29 11.11
C ASP A 509 4.89 14.10 11.15
N ILE A 510 4.25 14.22 10.00
CA ILE A 510 3.03 15.02 9.82
C ILE A 510 1.85 14.45 10.63
N LEU A 511 1.78 13.14 10.83
CA LEU A 511 0.71 12.51 11.61
C LEU A 511 0.87 12.80 13.10
N GLN A 512 2.09 12.71 13.61
CA GLN A 512 2.40 13.08 14.99
C GLN A 512 2.18 14.58 15.25
N TYR A 513 2.48 15.44 14.26
CA TYR A 513 2.14 16.86 14.36
C TYR A 513 0.64 17.06 14.59
N TRP A 514 -0.20 16.47 13.76
CA TRP A 514 -1.65 16.62 13.87
C TRP A 514 -2.21 15.96 15.13
N LYS A 515 -1.62 14.84 15.60
CA LYS A 515 -1.94 14.22 16.89
C LYS A 515 -1.77 15.22 18.05
N MET A 516 -0.61 15.87 18.10
CA MET A 516 -0.29 16.83 19.16
C MET A 516 -1.14 18.11 19.09
N HIS A 517 -1.50 18.56 17.90
CA HIS A 517 -2.24 19.79 17.68
C HIS A 517 -3.76 19.60 17.54
N SER A 518 -4.26 18.38 17.71
CA SER A 518 -5.69 18.06 17.56
C SER A 518 -6.57 18.82 18.57
N GLY A 519 -6.06 19.16 19.76
CA GLY A 519 -6.75 20.00 20.73
C GLY A 519 -6.80 21.49 20.34
N THR A 520 -5.76 22.00 19.66
CA THR A 520 -5.67 23.40 19.21
C THR A 520 -6.44 23.63 17.90
N TYR A 521 -6.42 22.65 17.00
CA TYR A 521 -7.03 22.69 15.67
C TYR A 521 -7.93 21.47 15.43
N PRO A 522 -9.04 21.32 16.18
CA PRO A 522 -9.85 20.09 16.13
C PRO A 522 -10.49 19.84 14.77
N THR A 523 -10.97 20.90 14.08
CA THR A 523 -11.57 20.78 12.75
C THR A 523 -10.53 20.47 11.69
N LEU A 524 -9.39 21.17 11.71
CA LEU A 524 -8.29 20.94 10.80
C LEU A 524 -7.64 19.57 11.00
N ALA A 525 -7.50 19.12 12.24
CA ALA A 525 -6.98 17.79 12.54
C ALA A 525 -7.88 16.69 11.96
N ARG A 526 -9.22 16.84 12.08
CA ARG A 526 -10.16 15.91 11.44
C ARG A 526 -10.04 15.93 9.92
N MET A 527 -9.95 17.12 9.31
CA MET A 527 -9.70 17.26 7.87
C MET A 527 -8.36 16.65 7.46
N ALA A 528 -7.30 16.87 8.24
CA ALA A 528 -5.97 16.33 7.97
C ALA A 528 -5.98 14.81 7.98
N ARG A 529 -6.68 14.20 8.93
CA ARG A 529 -6.82 12.74 9.04
C ARG A 529 -7.43 12.15 7.75
N ASP A 530 -8.49 12.75 7.24
CA ASP A 530 -9.17 12.26 6.04
C ASP A 530 -8.37 12.53 4.75
N ILE A 531 -7.75 13.70 4.62
CA ILE A 531 -7.01 14.12 3.42
C ILE A 531 -5.65 13.41 3.33
N LEU A 532 -4.94 13.26 4.45
CA LEU A 532 -3.63 12.60 4.47
C LEU A 532 -3.72 11.08 4.30
N ALA A 533 -4.88 10.49 4.57
CA ALA A 533 -5.15 9.09 4.28
C ALA A 533 -5.30 8.78 2.78
N VAL A 534 -5.46 9.80 1.92
CA VAL A 534 -5.58 9.59 0.46
C VAL A 534 -4.24 9.11 -0.10
N PRO A 535 -4.16 7.91 -0.69
CA PRO A 535 -2.94 7.45 -1.33
C PRO A 535 -2.73 8.15 -2.68
N ALA A 536 -1.49 8.57 -2.96
CA ALA A 536 -1.15 9.18 -4.24
C ALA A 536 -1.10 8.17 -5.40
N SER A 537 -1.01 6.86 -5.11
CA SER A 537 -0.91 5.81 -6.13
C SER A 537 -1.75 4.58 -5.80
N THR A 538 -1.94 3.71 -6.81
CA THR A 538 -2.63 2.40 -6.71
C THR A 538 -1.69 1.25 -6.35
N VAL A 539 -0.43 1.52 -6.02
CA VAL A 539 0.58 0.48 -5.73
C VAL A 539 0.14 -0.48 -4.62
N ALA A 540 -0.64 -0.01 -3.66
CA ALA A 540 -1.22 -0.86 -2.63
C ALA A 540 -2.11 -1.99 -3.20
N SER A 541 -2.90 -1.71 -4.25
CA SER A 541 -3.71 -2.71 -4.95
C SER A 541 -2.85 -3.57 -5.88
N GLU A 542 -1.84 -2.98 -6.53
CA GLU A 542 -0.92 -3.69 -7.42
C GLU A 542 -0.04 -4.70 -6.69
N SER A 543 0.40 -4.39 -5.46
CA SER A 543 1.17 -5.33 -4.63
C SER A 543 0.39 -6.60 -4.27
N ALA A 544 -0.95 -6.51 -4.17
CA ALA A 544 -1.82 -7.67 -3.99
C ALA A 544 -1.78 -8.64 -5.19
N PHE A 545 -1.57 -8.11 -6.40
CA PHE A 545 -1.53 -8.94 -7.60
C PHE A 545 -0.31 -9.84 -7.66
N SER A 546 0.84 -9.42 -7.11
CA SER A 546 2.03 -10.27 -7.00
C SER A 546 1.79 -11.48 -6.09
N SER A 547 1.09 -11.30 -4.97
CA SER A 547 0.64 -12.41 -4.12
C SER A 547 -0.43 -13.25 -4.80
N ALA A 548 -1.34 -12.60 -5.54
CA ALA A 548 -2.38 -13.27 -6.31
C ALA A 548 -1.79 -14.15 -7.43
N GLU A 549 -0.78 -13.70 -8.15
CA GLU A 549 -0.11 -14.48 -9.21
C GLU A 549 0.48 -15.78 -8.65
N ARG A 550 1.10 -15.75 -7.47
CA ARG A 550 1.60 -16.96 -6.80
C ARG A 550 0.47 -17.85 -6.28
N THR A 551 -0.62 -17.25 -5.80
CA THR A 551 -1.79 -17.97 -5.29
C THR A 551 -2.65 -18.56 -6.41
N VAL A 552 -2.80 -17.87 -7.55
CA VAL A 552 -3.61 -18.29 -8.72
C VAL A 552 -2.73 -18.94 -9.80
N SER A 553 -1.62 -19.58 -9.42
CA SER A 553 -0.75 -20.28 -10.34
C SER A 553 -1.46 -21.49 -11.00
N ASP A 554 -0.92 -21.98 -12.13
CA ASP A 554 -1.48 -23.14 -12.84
C ASP A 554 -1.66 -24.38 -11.95
N TYR A 555 -0.82 -24.53 -10.93
CA TYR A 555 -0.92 -25.61 -9.92
C TYR A 555 -2.10 -25.43 -8.98
N ARG A 556 -2.72 -24.23 -8.90
CA ARG A 556 -3.84 -23.88 -8.02
C ARG A 556 -5.09 -23.40 -8.78
N SER A 557 -5.15 -23.65 -10.08
CA SER A 557 -6.24 -23.24 -10.99
C SER A 557 -7.65 -23.72 -10.59
N ARG A 558 -7.75 -24.64 -9.62
CA ARG A 558 -9.02 -25.17 -9.09
C ARG A 558 -9.52 -24.49 -7.82
N LEU A 559 -8.83 -23.45 -7.32
CA LEU A 559 -9.32 -22.70 -6.17
C LEU A 559 -10.56 -21.89 -6.57
N LYS A 560 -11.59 -21.95 -5.73
CA LYS A 560 -12.76 -21.09 -5.88
C LYS A 560 -12.42 -19.63 -5.59
N SER A 561 -13.05 -18.68 -6.27
CA SER A 561 -12.83 -17.23 -6.08
C SER A 561 -12.93 -16.80 -4.62
N GLU A 562 -13.89 -17.31 -3.85
CA GLU A 562 -14.03 -17.05 -2.40
C GLU A 562 -12.80 -17.48 -1.59
N THR A 563 -12.15 -18.58 -1.98
CA THR A 563 -10.94 -19.06 -1.30
C THR A 563 -9.73 -18.21 -1.65
N ILE A 564 -9.65 -17.72 -2.89
CA ILE A 564 -8.61 -16.79 -3.34
C ILE A 564 -8.75 -15.46 -2.58
N GLU A 565 -9.96 -14.91 -2.51
CA GLU A 565 -10.27 -13.72 -1.73
C GLU A 565 -9.84 -13.87 -0.27
N ALA A 566 -10.26 -14.98 0.37
CA ALA A 566 -9.92 -15.24 1.76
C ALA A 566 -8.40 -15.30 1.99
N LEU A 567 -7.66 -16.01 1.13
CA LEU A 567 -6.20 -16.12 1.27
C LEU A 567 -5.50 -14.77 1.10
N ILE A 568 -5.87 -13.97 0.09
CA ILE A 568 -5.22 -12.69 -0.21
C ILE A 568 -5.53 -11.64 0.84
N CYS A 569 -6.81 -11.49 1.21
CA CYS A 569 -7.20 -10.52 2.23
C CYS A 569 -6.64 -10.90 3.61
N PHE A 570 -6.74 -12.17 4.00
CA PHE A 570 -6.23 -12.62 5.29
C PHE A 570 -4.72 -12.49 5.40
N GLN A 571 -3.98 -12.81 4.34
CA GLN A 571 -2.53 -12.58 4.27
C GLN A 571 -2.17 -11.10 4.48
N ASP A 572 -2.86 -10.16 3.80
CA ASP A 572 -2.64 -8.72 3.96
C ASP A 572 -2.87 -8.26 5.40
N TRP A 573 -3.92 -8.78 6.05
CA TRP A 573 -4.25 -8.42 7.42
C TRP A 573 -3.23 -8.97 8.42
N LEU A 574 -2.78 -10.22 8.26
CA LEU A 574 -1.73 -10.83 9.09
C LEU A 574 -0.39 -10.08 8.97
N ARG A 575 0.05 -9.75 7.75
CA ARG A 575 1.30 -8.99 7.52
C ARG A 575 1.29 -7.63 8.22
N SER A 576 0.12 -7.03 8.31
CA SER A 576 0.00 -5.74 9.00
C SER A 576 0.05 -5.87 10.52
N GLU A 577 -0.39 -6.97 11.09
CA GLU A 577 -0.27 -7.27 12.53
C GLU A 577 1.20 -7.52 12.91
N ASP A 578 1.93 -8.30 12.11
CA ASP A 578 3.35 -8.59 12.35
C ASP A 578 4.22 -7.31 12.23
N SER A 579 3.92 -6.42 11.28
CA SER A 579 4.69 -5.17 11.11
C SER A 579 4.53 -4.18 12.27
N THR A 580 3.47 -4.27 13.06
CA THR A 580 3.33 -3.51 14.32
C THR A 580 4.22 -4.07 15.45
N HIS A 581 4.63 -5.32 15.36
CA HIS A 581 5.58 -5.94 16.31
C HIS A 581 7.05 -5.77 15.89
N ASP A 582 7.35 -5.54 14.60
CA ASP A 582 8.71 -5.46 14.03
C ASP A 582 9.33 -4.04 14.03
N HIS A 583 8.84 -3.10 14.82
CA HIS A 583 9.54 -1.81 15.05
C HIS A 583 10.94 -1.97 15.68
N ILE A 584 11.43 -3.22 15.86
CA ILE A 584 12.74 -3.56 16.43
C ILE A 584 13.75 -4.10 15.39
N ALA A 585 13.34 -4.47 14.16
CA ALA A 585 14.26 -4.98 13.14
C ALA A 585 14.13 -4.21 11.83
N GLY A 586 15.15 -3.42 11.51
CA GLY A 586 15.23 -2.60 10.31
C GLY A 586 15.36 -3.41 9.01
N ASN A 587 14.92 -2.77 7.92
CA ASN A 587 15.23 -3.06 6.53
C ASN A 587 14.64 -4.32 5.87
N ILE A 588 13.42 -4.18 5.35
CA ILE A 588 13.04 -4.84 4.09
C ILE A 588 12.34 -3.78 3.20
N ALA A 589 13.14 -3.00 2.48
CA ALA A 589 12.68 -2.05 1.46
C ALA A 589 13.21 -2.53 0.09
N GLY A 590 12.75 -3.68 -0.40
CA GLY A 590 13.21 -4.26 -1.66
C GLY A 590 12.10 -4.67 -2.63
N ASP A 591 10.96 -5.10 -2.15
CA ASP A 591 9.99 -5.83 -2.98
C ASP A 591 8.85 -5.00 -3.58
N GLU A 592 8.64 -3.74 -3.15
CA GLU A 592 7.51 -2.93 -3.65
C GLU A 592 7.75 -2.29 -5.04
N LEU A 593 8.99 -2.25 -5.52
CA LEU A 593 9.34 -1.60 -6.79
C LEU A 593 9.19 -2.49 -8.03
N ASP A 594 9.13 -3.80 -7.86
CA ASP A 594 8.98 -4.73 -8.99
C ASP A 594 7.54 -4.78 -9.53
N CYS A 595 6.58 -4.15 -8.84
CA CYS A 595 5.17 -4.12 -9.22
C CYS A 595 4.78 -2.90 -10.08
N ILE A 596 5.66 -1.87 -10.21
CA ILE A 596 5.35 -0.63 -10.97
C ILE A 596 5.92 -0.74 -12.42
#